data_7e8a6b7cdc29c2f5eb319b8581df9cfc
#
_entry.id   7e8a6b7cdc29c2f5eb319b8581df9cfc
#
_cell.length_a   1.000
_cell.length_b   1.000
_cell.length_c   1.000
_cell.angle_alpha   90.00
_cell.angle_beta   90.00
_cell.angle_gamma   90.00
#
_symmetry.space_group_name_H-M   'P 1'
#
loop_
_entity.id
_entity.type
_entity.pdbx_description
1 polymer ?
#
loop_
_entity_poly.entity_id
_entity_poly.type
_entity_poly.pdbx_seq_one_letter_code
_entity_poly.pdbx_strand_id
1 'polypeptide(L)'
;MDLKQLLISFSVLWVSYSVFAQDNYNKGYIITLKQDTVQGLINLRTDKINAACCMFKSDMDASPVIYYPGDIQEYHFVNDGKLYVSRSVELSHGSTVQLFLECLFQGMKNLYYYESEDNKEFYFIE
;
A
#
# COMPACT_ATOMS: atom_id res chain seq x y z
N MET A 1 -13.52 -18.87 44.27
CA MET A 1 -13.54 -17.94 43.13
C MET A 1 -14.95 -17.91 42.57
N ASP A 2 -15.58 -16.76 42.59
CA ASP A 2 -16.97 -16.64 42.20
C ASP A 2 -17.08 -16.62 40.67
N LEU A 3 -18.11 -17.22 40.11
CA LEU A 3 -18.31 -17.34 38.66
C LEU A 3 -18.37 -15.95 37.99
N LYS A 4 -18.85 -14.94 38.72
CA LYS A 4 -18.89 -13.53 38.24
C LYS A 4 -17.52 -12.92 38.07
N GLN A 5 -16.53 -13.27 38.89
CA GLN A 5 -15.16 -12.80 38.76
C GLN A 5 -14.45 -13.44 37.56
N LEU A 6 -14.78 -14.69 37.27
CA LEU A 6 -14.24 -15.39 36.09
C LEU A 6 -14.76 -14.79 34.80
N LEU A 7 -16.02 -14.37 34.76
CA LEU A 7 -16.65 -13.74 33.58
C LEU A 7 -16.12 -12.33 33.33
N ILE A 8 -15.81 -11.56 34.39
CA ILE A 8 -15.23 -10.23 34.26
C ILE A 8 -13.78 -10.31 33.76
N SER A 9 -13.02 -11.31 34.23
CA SER A 9 -11.64 -11.55 33.80
C SER A 9 -11.58 -11.98 32.32
N PHE A 10 -12.60 -12.68 31.84
CA PHE A 10 -12.67 -13.12 30.43
C PHE A 10 -13.06 -11.99 29.47
N SER A 11 -13.87 -11.03 29.92
CA SER A 11 -14.30 -9.92 29.06
C SER A 11 -13.18 -8.89 28.81
N VAL A 12 -12.22 -8.79 29.73
CA VAL A 12 -11.07 -7.86 29.57
C VAL A 12 -10.08 -8.34 28.52
N LEU A 13 -10.01 -9.65 28.27
CA LEU A 13 -9.10 -10.22 27.26
C LEU A 13 -9.55 -9.95 25.81
N TRP A 14 -10.84 -9.67 25.58
CA TRP A 14 -11.38 -9.43 24.23
C TRP A 14 -11.14 -8.01 23.72
N VAL A 15 -10.84 -7.05 24.60
CA VAL A 15 -10.63 -5.65 24.23
C VAL A 15 -9.24 -5.43 23.64
N SER A 16 -8.30 -6.38 23.85
CA SER A 16 -6.90 -6.20 23.43
C SER A 16 -6.66 -6.48 21.94
N TYR A 17 -7.61 -7.07 21.24
CA TYR A 17 -7.41 -7.45 19.82
C TYR A 17 -7.88 -6.41 18.81
N SER A 18 -8.54 -5.34 19.26
CA SER A 18 -9.07 -4.33 18.34
C SER A 18 -8.08 -3.21 17.98
N VAL A 19 -6.85 -3.24 18.50
CA VAL A 19 -5.89 -2.12 18.34
C VAL A 19 -5.03 -2.26 17.08
N PHE A 20 -5.07 -3.40 16.35
CA PHE A 20 -4.14 -3.68 15.25
C PHE A 20 -4.63 -3.34 13.85
N ALA A 21 -5.88 -2.88 13.69
CA ALA A 21 -6.45 -2.57 12.39
C ALA A 21 -6.71 -1.07 12.23
N GLN A 22 -5.64 -0.25 12.28
CA GLN A 22 -5.78 1.16 11.95
C GLN A 22 -5.58 1.35 10.45
N ASP A 23 -6.69 1.56 9.74
CA ASP A 23 -6.68 1.96 8.35
C ASP A 23 -6.33 3.44 8.25
N ASN A 24 -5.49 3.78 7.30
CA ASN A 24 -5.06 5.15 7.04
C ASN A 24 -5.42 5.53 5.60
N TYR A 25 -6.71 5.67 5.33
CA TYR A 25 -7.21 6.02 4.00
C TYR A 25 -7.07 7.52 3.75
N ASN A 26 -6.37 7.86 2.68
CA ASN A 26 -6.12 9.22 2.24
C ASN A 26 -6.63 9.43 0.82
N LYS A 27 -6.99 10.66 0.50
CA LYS A 27 -7.39 11.01 -0.87
C LYS A 27 -6.30 10.67 -1.86
N GLY A 28 -6.69 10.02 -2.93
CA GLY A 28 -5.79 9.63 -3.99
C GLY A 28 -6.53 9.23 -5.24
N TYR A 29 -5.81 8.73 -6.20
CA TYR A 29 -6.38 8.20 -7.42
C TYR A 29 -5.50 7.10 -7.98
N ILE A 30 -6.12 6.23 -8.76
CA ILE A 30 -5.42 5.19 -9.50
C ILE A 30 -5.50 5.51 -11.00
N ILE A 31 -4.49 5.07 -11.74
CA ILE A 31 -4.52 5.05 -13.21
C ILE A 31 -4.66 3.60 -13.63
N THR A 32 -5.75 3.29 -14.30
CA THR A 32 -6.04 1.92 -14.77
C THR A 32 -5.15 1.54 -15.95
N LEU A 33 -5.13 0.26 -16.32
CA LEU A 33 -4.40 -0.21 -17.49
C LEU A 33 -4.90 0.43 -18.80
N LYS A 34 -6.13 0.91 -18.82
CA LYS A 34 -6.73 1.64 -19.96
C LYS A 34 -6.43 3.15 -19.91
N GLN A 35 -5.60 3.59 -18.94
CA GLN A 35 -5.22 4.98 -18.72
C GLN A 35 -6.36 5.88 -18.21
N ASP A 36 -7.38 5.30 -17.61
CA ASP A 36 -8.43 6.04 -16.93
C ASP A 36 -8.00 6.41 -15.51
N THR A 37 -8.35 7.63 -15.09
CA THR A 37 -8.11 8.10 -13.73
C THR A 37 -9.35 7.85 -12.90
N VAL A 38 -9.21 7.13 -11.78
CA VAL A 38 -10.29 6.85 -10.85
C VAL A 38 -9.96 7.45 -9.49
N GLN A 39 -10.73 8.46 -9.08
CA GLN A 39 -10.58 9.13 -7.79
C GLN A 39 -11.12 8.26 -6.66
N GLY A 40 -10.50 8.34 -5.50
CA GLY A 40 -10.97 7.61 -4.33
C GLY A 40 -10.08 7.81 -3.12
N LEU A 41 -10.00 6.78 -2.29
CA LEU A 41 -9.22 6.75 -1.06
C LEU A 41 -8.27 5.57 -1.12
N ILE A 42 -7.02 5.81 -0.73
CA ILE A 42 -5.98 4.79 -0.75
C ILE A 42 -5.40 4.66 0.66
N ASN A 43 -5.27 3.43 1.13
CA ASN A 43 -4.69 3.13 2.43
C ASN A 43 -3.17 3.33 2.37
N LEU A 44 -2.68 4.37 3.04
CA LEU A 44 -1.26 4.67 3.13
C LEU A 44 -0.64 3.78 4.20
N ARG A 45 0.24 2.90 3.79
CA ARG A 45 0.94 1.96 4.64
C ARG A 45 2.45 2.21 4.61
N THR A 46 3.23 1.26 5.08
CA THR A 46 4.68 1.30 5.01
C THR A 46 5.16 1.20 3.56
N ASP A 47 6.39 1.63 3.30
CA ASP A 47 6.98 1.55 1.96
C ASP A 47 6.96 0.12 1.40
N LYS A 48 7.22 -0.87 2.24
CA LYS A 48 7.21 -2.29 1.85
C LYS A 48 5.83 -2.76 1.42
N ILE A 49 4.78 -2.37 2.16
CA ILE A 49 3.39 -2.74 1.83
C ILE A 49 2.94 -1.98 0.59
N ASN A 50 3.27 -0.69 0.48
CA ASN A 50 2.91 0.13 -0.68
C ASN A 50 3.57 -0.39 -1.98
N ALA A 51 4.74 -1.01 -1.88
CA ALA A 51 5.38 -1.68 -3.02
C ALA A 51 4.68 -2.97 -3.44
N ALA A 52 4.00 -3.63 -2.51
CA ALA A 52 3.36 -4.92 -2.74
C ALA A 52 1.91 -4.81 -3.22
N CYS A 53 1.16 -3.82 -2.75
CA CYS A 53 -0.27 -3.69 -3.06
C CYS A 53 -0.78 -2.26 -2.83
N CYS A 54 -1.91 -1.97 -3.47
CA CYS A 54 -2.68 -0.74 -3.32
C CYS A 54 -4.08 -1.09 -2.84
N MET A 55 -4.44 -0.64 -1.64
CA MET A 55 -5.79 -0.82 -1.09
C MET A 55 -6.61 0.42 -1.39
N PHE A 56 -7.61 0.27 -2.25
CA PHE A 56 -8.40 1.37 -2.79
C PHE A 56 -9.86 1.26 -2.38
N LYS A 57 -10.46 2.39 -2.01
CA LYS A 57 -11.91 2.54 -1.79
C LYS A 57 -12.43 3.65 -2.67
N SER A 58 -13.61 3.47 -3.25
CA SER A 58 -14.29 4.55 -3.99
C SER A 58 -14.78 5.66 -3.06
N ASP A 59 -15.19 5.32 -1.85
CA ASP A 59 -15.54 6.24 -0.77
C ASP A 59 -15.32 5.56 0.60
N MET A 60 -15.55 6.30 1.70
CA MET A 60 -15.30 5.77 3.05
C MET A 60 -16.17 4.56 3.42
N ASP A 61 -17.36 4.46 2.85
CA ASP A 61 -18.31 3.38 3.16
C ASP A 61 -18.17 2.19 2.21
N ALA A 62 -17.39 2.32 1.14
CA ALA A 62 -17.18 1.26 0.17
C ALA A 62 -16.27 0.15 0.71
N SER A 63 -16.46 -1.06 0.20
CA SER A 63 -15.53 -2.15 0.46
C SER A 63 -14.20 -1.91 -0.26
N PRO A 64 -13.06 -2.21 0.37
CA PRO A 64 -11.77 -2.02 -0.27
C PRO A 64 -11.55 -3.00 -1.42
N VAL A 65 -10.91 -2.50 -2.47
CA VAL A 65 -10.39 -3.31 -3.56
C VAL A 65 -8.87 -3.31 -3.44
N ILE A 66 -8.25 -4.48 -3.52
CA ILE A 66 -6.80 -4.62 -3.46
C ILE A 66 -6.28 -4.79 -4.88
N TYR A 67 -5.42 -3.87 -5.31
CA TYR A 67 -4.71 -3.96 -6.58
C TYR A 67 -3.27 -4.38 -6.33
N TYR A 68 -2.80 -5.32 -7.12
CA TYR A 68 -1.41 -5.76 -7.13
C TYR A 68 -0.67 -5.15 -8.32
N PRO A 69 0.68 -5.12 -8.28
CA PRO A 69 1.46 -4.67 -9.44
C PRO A 69 1.04 -5.44 -10.70
N GLY A 70 0.76 -4.71 -11.78
CA GLY A 70 0.22 -5.26 -13.02
C GLY A 70 -1.30 -5.12 -13.17
N ASP A 71 -2.04 -4.93 -12.08
CA ASP A 71 -3.50 -4.73 -12.13
C ASP A 71 -3.87 -3.31 -12.54
N ILE A 72 -3.07 -2.34 -12.15
CA ILE A 72 -3.20 -0.92 -12.48
C ILE A 72 -1.82 -0.38 -12.90
N GLN A 73 -1.80 0.76 -13.58
CA GLN A 73 -0.54 1.37 -14.00
C GLN A 73 0.17 2.08 -12.85
N GLU A 74 -0.57 2.84 -12.05
CA GLU A 74 0.01 3.62 -10.96
C GLU A 74 -1.06 4.06 -9.98
N TYR A 75 -0.64 4.49 -8.79
CA TYR A 75 -1.50 5.13 -7.82
C TYR A 75 -0.80 6.32 -7.15
N HIS A 76 -1.59 7.35 -6.82
CA HIS A 76 -1.12 8.63 -6.32
C HIS A 76 -1.84 9.01 -5.04
N PHE A 77 -1.09 9.58 -4.09
CA PHE A 77 -1.65 10.27 -2.93
C PHE A 77 -1.65 11.76 -3.18
N VAL A 78 -2.81 12.41 -3.00
CA VAL A 78 -2.98 13.83 -3.34
C VAL A 78 -2.26 14.73 -2.34
N ASN A 79 -2.33 14.43 -1.03
CA ASN A 79 -1.85 15.35 0.00
C ASN A 79 -0.33 15.42 0.11
N ASP A 80 0.36 14.29 0.02
CA ASP A 80 1.83 14.24 0.14
C ASP A 80 2.55 14.09 -1.20
N GLY A 81 1.78 13.93 -2.28
CA GLY A 81 2.32 13.80 -3.63
C GLY A 81 3.05 12.49 -3.92
N LYS A 82 2.96 11.50 -3.06
CA LYS A 82 3.59 10.20 -3.30
C LYS A 82 2.94 9.51 -4.49
N LEU A 83 3.79 9.02 -5.37
CA LEU A 83 3.41 8.33 -6.61
C LEU A 83 4.10 6.99 -6.65
N TYR A 84 3.32 5.96 -6.92
CA TYR A 84 3.82 4.59 -7.09
C TYR A 84 3.44 4.09 -8.47
N VAL A 85 4.40 3.53 -9.20
CA VAL A 85 4.19 3.00 -10.55
C VAL A 85 4.42 1.49 -10.59
N SER A 86 3.59 0.78 -11.34
CA SER A 86 3.74 -0.66 -11.55
C SER A 86 4.84 -0.93 -12.55
N ARG A 87 5.84 -1.73 -12.16
CA ARG A 87 6.97 -2.11 -13.03
C ARG A 87 7.40 -3.53 -12.73
N SER A 88 7.84 -4.21 -13.79
CA SER A 88 8.63 -5.44 -13.67
C SER A 88 10.09 -5.06 -13.54
N VAL A 89 10.75 -5.48 -12.48
CA VAL A 89 12.14 -5.15 -12.22
C VAL A 89 12.94 -6.41 -11.96
N GLU A 90 14.21 -6.36 -12.35
CA GLU A 90 15.17 -7.41 -12.04
C GLU A 90 15.90 -7.04 -10.75
N LEU A 91 15.75 -7.86 -9.73
CA LEU A 91 16.48 -7.73 -8.48
C LEU A 91 17.74 -8.61 -8.53
N SER A 92 18.48 -8.69 -7.42
CA SER A 92 19.68 -9.51 -7.31
C SER A 92 19.39 -10.95 -7.78
N HIS A 93 20.35 -11.58 -8.47
CA HIS A 93 20.31 -12.97 -8.97
C HIS A 93 19.42 -13.20 -10.20
N GLY A 94 19.09 -12.17 -10.97
CA GLY A 94 18.39 -12.33 -12.24
C GLY A 94 16.91 -12.65 -12.12
N SER A 95 16.33 -12.62 -10.92
CA SER A 95 14.89 -12.82 -10.73
C SER A 95 14.11 -11.55 -11.05
N THR A 96 13.05 -11.69 -11.86
CA THR A 96 12.13 -10.59 -12.20
C THR A 96 10.92 -10.63 -11.31
N VAL A 97 10.59 -9.49 -10.71
CA VAL A 97 9.41 -9.34 -9.86
C VAL A 97 8.60 -8.13 -10.32
N GLN A 98 7.29 -8.17 -10.08
CA GLN A 98 6.42 -7.02 -10.29
C GLN A 98 6.23 -6.29 -8.97
N LEU A 99 6.44 -4.98 -9.00
CA LEU A 99 6.37 -4.11 -7.83
C LEU A 99 5.70 -2.79 -8.17
N PHE A 100 5.17 -2.12 -7.14
CA PHE A 100 4.90 -0.69 -7.21
C PHE A 100 6.15 0.05 -6.72
N LEU A 101 6.80 0.78 -7.63
CA LEU A 101 7.99 1.57 -7.32
C LEU A 101 7.57 2.99 -6.96
N GLU A 102 8.11 3.51 -5.86
CA GLU A 102 7.91 4.93 -5.52
C GLU A 102 8.70 5.79 -6.50
N CYS A 103 8.00 6.72 -7.16
CA CYS A 103 8.63 7.70 -8.05
C CYS A 103 9.12 8.88 -7.22
N LEU A 104 10.44 9.04 -7.11
CA LEU A 104 11.06 10.13 -6.36
C LEU A 104 11.22 11.39 -7.19
N PHE A 105 11.34 11.26 -8.50
CA PHE A 105 11.58 12.37 -9.40
C PHE A 105 11.06 12.07 -10.79
N GLN A 106 10.36 13.04 -11.40
CA GLN A 106 9.92 12.99 -12.78
C GLN A 106 10.57 14.12 -13.56
N GLY A 107 11.18 13.81 -14.70
CA GLY A 107 11.85 14.76 -15.57
C GLY A 107 12.18 14.12 -16.92
N MET A 108 13.28 14.52 -17.54
CA MET A 108 13.77 13.85 -18.76
C MET A 108 14.08 12.39 -18.51
N LYS A 109 14.51 12.07 -17.27
CA LYS A 109 14.61 10.70 -16.74
C LYS A 109 13.89 10.66 -15.41
N ASN A 110 13.24 9.53 -15.11
CA ASN A 110 12.52 9.33 -13.87
C ASN A 110 13.37 8.48 -12.91
N LEU A 111 13.32 8.83 -11.63
CA LEU A 111 14.01 8.09 -10.57
C LEU A 111 12.98 7.39 -9.71
N TYR A 112 13.15 6.08 -9.52
CA TYR A 112 12.30 5.23 -8.72
C TYR A 112 13.05 4.58 -7.58
N TYR A 113 12.34 4.28 -6.51
CA TYR A 113 12.88 3.71 -5.29
C TYR A 113 12.10 2.48 -4.86
N TYR A 114 12.82 1.50 -4.34
CA TYR A 114 12.23 0.30 -3.71
C TYR A 114 13.10 -0.16 -2.54
N GLU A 115 12.48 -0.47 -1.41
CA GLU A 115 13.12 -1.11 -0.27
C GLU A 115 12.59 -2.54 -0.13
N SER A 116 13.51 -3.51 -0.17
CA SER A 116 13.16 -4.92 -0.05
C SER A 116 12.86 -5.31 1.41
N GLU A 117 12.28 -6.51 1.61
CA GLU A 117 11.96 -7.03 2.95
C GLU A 117 13.19 -7.19 3.85
N ASP A 118 14.37 -7.42 3.27
CA ASP A 118 15.65 -7.52 3.97
C ASP A 118 16.37 -6.17 4.13
N ASN A 119 15.64 -5.07 3.96
CA ASN A 119 16.09 -3.68 4.12
C ASN A 119 17.16 -3.24 3.12
N LYS A 120 17.22 -3.86 1.94
CA LYS A 120 18.06 -3.38 0.84
C LYS A 120 17.33 -2.32 0.04
N GLU A 121 18.04 -1.24 -0.30
CA GLU A 121 17.52 -0.15 -1.10
C GLU A 121 17.91 -0.31 -2.56
N PHE A 122 16.95 -0.11 -3.46
CA PHE A 122 17.15 -0.17 -4.90
C PHE A 122 16.68 1.12 -5.53
N TYR A 123 17.46 1.62 -6.48
CA TYR A 123 17.13 2.81 -7.26
C TYR A 123 17.13 2.44 -8.74
N PHE A 124 16.12 2.89 -9.46
CA PHE A 124 15.94 2.61 -10.89
C PHE A 124 15.78 3.94 -11.63
N ILE A 125 16.39 4.02 -12.80
CA ILE A 125 16.30 5.19 -13.69
C ILE A 125 15.63 4.73 -14.99
N GLU A 126 14.64 5.48 -15.40
CA GLU A 126 13.87 5.19 -16.63
C GLU A 126 13.72 6.43 -17.50
#